data_8e5f39cb53fed1a9ec155776773a5c80
#
_entry.id   8e5f39cb53fed1a9ec155776773a5c80
#
_cell.length_a   1.000
_cell.length_b   1.000
_cell.length_c   1.000
_cell.angle_alpha   90.00
_cell.angle_beta   90.00
_cell.angle_gamma   90.00
#
_symmetry.space_group_name_H-M   'P 1'
#
loop_
_entity.id
_entity.type
_entity.pdbx_description
1 polymer ?
#
loop_
_entity_poly.entity_id
_entity_poly.type
_entity_poly.pdbx_seq_one_letter_code
_entity_poly.pdbx_strand_id
1 'polypeptide(L)'
;ASRLGIGITNKILPYISRYTVLATRTIDTGGDDVSVEFLKTGKIEEAKTRIESLLGDEEQKTAENIYNLGICFEALGDSQIARQYYEEALAIDEGNGNLIEALGALENPSI
;
A
#
# COMPACT_ATOMS: atom_id res chain seq x y z
N ALA A 1 -3.68 -16.84 -30.68
CA ALA A 1 -4.25 -15.51 -30.48
C ALA A 1 -4.67 -15.30 -29.02
N SER A 2 -5.45 -16.22 -28.47
CA SER A 2 -5.91 -16.07 -27.09
C SER A 2 -4.73 -16.11 -26.10
N ARG A 3 -3.72 -16.87 -26.42
CA ARG A 3 -2.54 -16.90 -25.55
C ARG A 3 -1.82 -15.57 -25.51
N LEU A 4 -1.74 -14.90 -26.63
CA LEU A 4 -1.13 -13.57 -26.66
C LEU A 4 -1.95 -12.58 -25.85
N GLY A 5 -3.27 -12.66 -25.95
CA GLY A 5 -4.13 -11.81 -25.18
C GLY A 5 -3.96 -12.03 -23.66
N ILE A 6 -3.86 -13.28 -23.25
CA ILE A 6 -3.66 -13.61 -21.84
C ILE A 6 -2.33 -13.08 -21.35
N GLY A 7 -1.27 -13.24 -22.15
CA GLY A 7 0.03 -12.73 -21.75
C GLY A 7 0.04 -11.23 -21.58
N ILE A 8 -0.60 -10.52 -22.48
CA ILE A 8 -0.69 -9.07 -22.40
C ILE A 8 -1.47 -8.65 -21.15
N THR A 9 -2.58 -9.35 -20.90
CA THR A 9 -3.40 -9.05 -19.73
C THR A 9 -2.62 -9.22 -18.43
N ASN A 10 -1.85 -10.29 -18.34
CA ASN A 10 -1.07 -10.53 -17.13
C ASN A 10 -0.02 -9.45 -16.89
N LYS A 11 0.53 -8.89 -17.96
CA LYS A 11 1.50 -7.81 -17.81
C LYS A 11 0.85 -6.49 -17.42
N ILE A 12 -0.36 -6.27 -17.88
CA ILE A 12 -1.06 -5.02 -17.62
C ILE A 12 -1.66 -4.97 -16.21
N LEU A 13 -2.15 -6.09 -15.70
CA LEU A 13 -2.85 -6.12 -14.43
C LEU A 13 -2.06 -5.54 -13.26
N PRO A 14 -0.78 -5.87 -13.05
CA PRO A 14 -0.03 -5.28 -11.94
C PRO A 14 0.07 -3.77 -12.05
N TYR A 15 0.19 -3.28 -13.28
CA TYR A 15 0.29 -1.84 -13.50
C TYR A 15 -1.03 -1.14 -13.18
N ILE A 16 -2.14 -1.74 -13.61
CA ILE A 16 -3.47 -1.22 -13.32
C ILE A 16 -3.74 -1.24 -11.81
N SER A 17 -3.31 -2.31 -11.12
CA SER A 17 -3.46 -2.42 -9.68
C SER A 17 -2.74 -1.28 -8.96
N ARG A 18 -1.53 -0.95 -9.41
CA ARG A 18 -0.77 0.15 -8.83
C ARG A 18 -1.52 1.46 -8.94
N TYR A 19 -2.04 1.75 -10.12
CA TYR A 19 -2.84 2.96 -10.32
C TYR A 19 -4.08 2.98 -9.46
N THR A 20 -4.78 1.86 -9.39
CA THR A 20 -6.01 1.76 -8.61
C THR A 20 -5.74 2.03 -7.14
N VAL A 21 -4.69 1.44 -6.59
CA VAL A 21 -4.36 1.63 -5.19
C VAL A 21 -4.04 3.09 -4.90
N LEU A 22 -3.19 3.70 -5.73
CA LEU A 22 -2.82 5.09 -5.51
C LEU A 22 -4.02 6.04 -5.66
N ALA A 23 -5.00 5.67 -6.47
CA ALA A 23 -6.19 6.49 -6.68
C ALA A 23 -7.21 6.32 -5.55
N THR A 24 -7.25 5.16 -4.91
CA THR A 24 -8.32 4.83 -3.97
C THR A 24 -7.89 4.84 -2.50
N ARG A 25 -6.59 4.68 -2.23
CA ARG A 25 -6.09 4.75 -0.86
C ARG A 25 -5.63 6.16 -0.54
N THR A 26 -5.98 6.62 0.65
CA THR A 26 -5.52 7.94 1.10
C THR A 26 -4.13 7.77 1.72
N ILE A 27 -3.14 8.43 1.14
CA ILE A 27 -1.78 8.43 1.71
C ILE A 27 -1.84 9.17 3.05
N ASP A 28 -1.23 8.60 4.07
CA ASP A 28 -1.22 9.25 5.37
C ASP A 28 -0.06 10.25 5.42
N THR A 29 -0.40 11.54 5.34
CA THR A 29 0.61 12.60 5.33
C THR A 29 1.23 12.84 6.70
N GLY A 30 0.73 12.15 7.73
CA GLY A 30 1.38 12.15 9.05
C GLY A 30 2.57 11.23 9.14
N GLY A 31 2.84 10.45 8.09
CA GLY A 31 4.02 9.59 8.04
C GLY A 31 5.26 10.36 7.67
N ASP A 32 6.34 9.61 7.43
CA ASP A 32 7.63 10.18 7.04
C ASP A 32 7.51 11.00 5.76
N ASP A 33 7.99 12.24 5.80
CA ASP A 33 7.85 13.18 4.68
C ASP A 33 8.45 12.67 3.38
N VAL A 34 9.59 11.99 3.46
CA VAL A 34 10.28 11.51 2.26
C VAL A 34 9.48 10.41 1.59
N SER A 35 9.01 9.45 2.36
CA SER A 35 8.22 8.36 1.79
C SER A 35 6.86 8.84 1.31
N VAL A 36 6.26 9.81 2.01
CA VAL A 36 5.00 10.41 1.57
C VAL A 36 5.18 11.05 0.19
N GLU A 37 6.28 11.78 0.01
CA GLU A 37 6.54 12.41 -1.28
C GLU A 37 6.75 11.36 -2.38
N PHE A 38 7.45 10.28 -2.09
CA PHE A 38 7.61 9.18 -3.04
C PHE A 38 6.24 8.61 -3.44
N LEU A 39 5.36 8.41 -2.47
CA LEU A 39 4.03 7.88 -2.77
C LEU A 39 3.22 8.85 -3.63
N LYS A 40 3.29 10.14 -3.33
CA LYS A 40 2.57 11.16 -4.10
C LYS A 40 3.03 11.23 -5.54
N THR A 41 4.28 10.90 -5.80
CA THR A 41 4.84 10.94 -7.14
C THR A 41 4.89 9.58 -7.82
N GLY A 42 4.28 8.55 -7.20
CA GLY A 42 4.18 7.23 -7.79
C GLY A 42 5.43 6.37 -7.67
N LYS A 43 6.40 6.79 -6.87
CA LYS A 43 7.65 6.05 -6.67
C LYS A 43 7.48 5.03 -5.56
N ILE A 44 6.75 3.97 -5.87
CA ILE A 44 6.31 2.99 -4.87
C ILE A 44 7.49 2.24 -4.25
N GLU A 45 8.43 1.79 -5.08
CA GLU A 45 9.56 1.00 -4.59
C GLU A 45 10.48 1.82 -3.71
N GLU A 46 10.68 3.07 -4.08
CA GLU A 46 11.47 3.99 -3.26
C GLU A 46 10.79 4.25 -1.91
N ALA A 47 9.46 4.44 -1.93
CA ALA A 47 8.71 4.63 -0.70
C ALA A 47 8.82 3.40 0.20
N LYS A 48 8.65 2.22 -0.39
CA LYS A 48 8.75 0.95 0.34
C LYS A 48 10.11 0.81 1.01
N THR A 49 11.18 1.01 0.25
CA THR A 49 12.54 0.89 0.79
C THR A 49 12.78 1.88 1.91
N ARG A 50 12.31 3.10 1.72
CA ARG A 50 12.46 4.14 2.75
C ARG A 50 11.76 3.76 4.04
N ILE A 51 10.51 3.32 3.95
CA ILE A 51 9.74 3.00 5.15
C ILE A 51 10.31 1.76 5.84
N GLU A 52 10.69 0.73 5.07
CA GLU A 52 11.29 -0.47 5.67
C GLU A 52 12.54 -0.12 6.45
N SER A 53 13.34 0.81 5.92
CA SER A 53 14.52 1.28 6.64
C SER A 53 14.16 1.99 7.94
N LEU A 54 13.06 2.76 7.93
CA LEU A 54 12.64 3.50 9.13
C LEU A 54 12.10 2.59 10.23
N LEU A 55 11.46 1.49 9.85
CA LEU A 55 10.81 0.63 10.84
C LEU A 55 11.79 -0.08 11.78
N GLY A 56 13.09 0.01 11.50
CA GLY A 56 14.09 -0.45 12.46
C GLY A 56 14.20 0.44 13.68
N ASP A 57 13.65 1.66 13.63
CA ASP A 57 13.66 2.60 14.72
C ASP A 57 12.26 2.60 15.37
N GLU A 58 12.18 2.27 16.65
CA GLU A 58 10.90 2.21 17.35
C GLU A 58 10.12 3.52 17.28
N GLU A 59 10.80 4.65 17.26
CA GLU A 59 10.12 5.95 17.20
C GLU A 59 9.47 6.17 15.83
N GLN A 60 9.95 5.52 14.78
CA GLN A 60 9.40 5.62 13.45
C GLN A 60 8.37 4.54 13.14
N LYS A 61 8.18 3.62 14.07
CA LYS A 61 7.25 2.52 13.88
C LYS A 61 5.83 2.98 14.25
N THR A 62 5.33 3.94 13.50
CA THR A 62 4.05 4.56 13.74
C THR A 62 2.96 3.94 12.86
N ALA A 63 1.70 4.11 13.27
CA ALA A 63 0.58 3.63 12.47
C ALA A 63 0.62 4.22 11.06
N GLU A 64 0.99 5.49 10.95
CA GLU A 64 1.04 6.19 9.68
C GLU A 64 2.07 5.58 8.74
N ASN A 65 3.28 5.32 9.24
CA ASN A 65 4.32 4.72 8.42
C ASN A 65 3.97 3.28 8.04
N ILE A 66 3.43 2.53 8.98
CA ILE A 66 3.05 1.14 8.73
C ILE A 66 1.91 1.07 7.70
N TYR A 67 0.93 1.95 7.83
CA TYR A 67 -0.17 2.04 6.88
C TYR A 67 0.36 2.36 5.47
N ASN A 68 1.24 3.36 5.36
CA ASN A 68 1.80 3.74 4.07
C ASN A 68 2.61 2.58 3.46
N LEU A 69 3.29 1.80 4.29
CA LEU A 69 3.98 0.62 3.80
C LEU A 69 2.99 -0.41 3.26
N GLY A 70 1.84 -0.54 3.91
CA GLY A 70 0.77 -1.39 3.39
C GLY A 70 0.32 -0.96 2.00
N ILE A 71 0.20 0.36 1.79
CA ILE A 71 -0.14 0.89 0.47
C ILE A 71 0.90 0.45 -0.57
N CYS A 72 2.19 0.51 -0.21
CA CYS A 72 3.25 0.10 -1.12
C CYS A 72 3.09 -1.35 -1.54
N PHE A 73 2.86 -2.25 -0.59
CA PHE A 73 2.72 -3.67 -0.90
C PHE A 73 1.45 -3.93 -1.71
N GLU A 74 0.36 -3.27 -1.37
CA GLU A 74 -0.87 -3.44 -2.14
C GLU A 74 -0.67 -2.98 -3.59
N ALA A 75 -0.01 -1.84 -3.78
CA ALA A 75 0.26 -1.30 -5.12
C ALA A 75 1.18 -2.22 -5.92
N LEU A 76 2.07 -2.93 -5.24
CA LEU A 76 2.96 -3.89 -5.88
C LEU A 76 2.30 -5.24 -6.12
N GLY A 77 1.04 -5.40 -5.74
CA GLY A 77 0.29 -6.61 -6.00
C GLY A 77 0.34 -7.63 -4.89
N ASP A 78 0.92 -7.28 -3.75
CA ASP A 78 1.06 -8.22 -2.62
C ASP A 78 0.02 -7.89 -1.56
N SER A 79 -1.22 -8.27 -1.81
CA SER A 79 -2.34 -7.93 -0.94
C SER A 79 -2.26 -8.61 0.42
N GLN A 80 -1.65 -9.79 0.51
CA GLN A 80 -1.57 -10.49 1.79
C GLN A 80 -0.63 -9.77 2.74
N ILE A 81 0.53 -9.35 2.26
CA ILE A 81 1.47 -8.60 3.08
C ILE A 81 0.88 -7.23 3.41
N ALA A 82 0.22 -6.60 2.44
CA ALA A 82 -0.44 -5.33 2.69
C ALA A 82 -1.44 -5.45 3.84
N ARG A 83 -2.25 -6.52 3.83
CA ARG A 83 -3.21 -6.75 4.89
C ARG A 83 -2.53 -6.85 6.25
N GLN A 84 -1.42 -7.56 6.34
CA GLN A 84 -0.70 -7.71 7.60
C GLN A 84 -0.26 -6.34 8.15
N TYR A 85 0.25 -5.48 7.28
CA TYR A 85 0.66 -4.15 7.72
C TYR A 85 -0.54 -3.28 8.09
N TYR A 86 -1.64 -3.36 7.34
CA TYR A 86 -2.84 -2.62 7.70
C TYR A 86 -3.38 -3.07 9.06
N GLU A 87 -3.36 -4.37 9.32
CA GLU A 87 -3.82 -4.89 10.61
C GLU A 87 -2.91 -4.44 11.74
N GLU A 88 -1.60 -4.44 11.50
CA GLU A 88 -0.65 -3.98 12.49
C GLU A 88 -0.86 -2.50 12.80
N ALA A 89 -1.06 -1.68 11.78
CA ALA A 89 -1.32 -0.26 11.96
C ALA A 89 -2.62 -0.02 12.70
N LEU A 90 -3.66 -0.80 12.38
CA LEU A 90 -4.94 -0.67 13.03
C LEU A 90 -4.87 -1.03 14.51
N ALA A 91 -4.02 -1.98 14.88
CA ALA A 91 -3.80 -2.31 16.28
C ALA A 91 -3.21 -1.14 17.05
N ILE A 92 -2.47 -0.27 16.38
CA ILE A 92 -1.92 0.94 17.00
C ILE A 92 -2.96 2.05 17.03
N ASP A 93 -3.73 2.20 15.96
CA ASP A 93 -4.72 3.29 15.81
C ASP A 93 -6.06 2.71 15.39
N GLU A 94 -6.78 2.18 16.35
CA GLU A 94 -7.99 1.36 16.13
C GLU A 94 -9.12 2.10 15.43
N GLY A 95 -9.22 3.39 15.62
CA GLY A 95 -10.30 4.18 15.05
C GLY A 95 -10.00 4.76 13.67
N ASN A 96 -8.90 4.39 13.07
CA ASN A 96 -8.45 5.00 11.82
C ASN A 96 -9.32 4.57 10.65
N GLY A 97 -10.08 5.52 10.09
CA GLY A 97 -11.00 5.24 8.99
C GLY A 97 -10.32 4.77 7.72
N ASN A 98 -9.12 5.28 7.42
CA ASN A 98 -8.39 4.85 6.23
C ASN A 98 -7.98 3.39 6.31
N LEU A 99 -7.60 2.93 7.51
CA LEU A 99 -7.22 1.54 7.72
C LEU A 99 -8.43 0.62 7.63
N ILE A 100 -9.55 1.04 8.22
CA ILE A 100 -10.79 0.26 8.15
C ILE A 100 -11.23 0.13 6.71
N GLU A 101 -11.15 1.21 5.93
CA GLU A 101 -11.53 1.19 4.53
C GLU A 101 -10.61 0.28 3.71
N ALA A 102 -9.29 0.38 3.94
CA ALA A 102 -8.33 -0.43 3.20
C ALA A 102 -8.53 -1.92 3.47
N LEU A 103 -8.74 -2.28 4.74
CA LEU A 103 -8.97 -3.68 5.08
C LEU A 103 -10.29 -4.19 4.51
N GLY A 104 -11.33 -3.35 4.55
CA GLY A 104 -12.60 -3.72 3.96
C GLY A 104 -12.49 -3.98 2.47
N ALA A 105 -11.72 -3.17 1.77
CA ALA A 105 -11.52 -3.33 0.34
C ALA A 105 -10.77 -4.63 0.01
N LEU A 106 -9.82 -5.03 0.85
CA LEU A 106 -9.08 -6.27 0.64
C LEU A 106 -9.95 -7.51 0.93
N GLU A 107 -10.89 -7.39 1.87
CA GLU A 107 -11.78 -8.51 2.19
C GLU A 107 -12.87 -8.68 1.16
N ASN A 108 -13.30 -7.60 0.52
CA ASN A 108 -14.35 -7.62 -0.48
C ASN A 108 -13.83 -7.02 -1.77
N PRO A 109 -12.88 -7.71 -2.44
CA PRO A 109 -12.35 -7.16 -3.67
C PRO A 109 -13.46 -7.08 -4.69
N SER A 110 -13.82 -5.87 -5.06
CA SER A 110 -14.78 -5.71 -6.12
C SER A 110 -14.12 -6.11 -7.44
N ILE A 111 -14.77 -6.86 -8.15
CA ILE A 111 -14.23 -7.37 -9.39
C ILE A 111 -14.40 -6.36 -10.49
#